data_acccd70afead21746a14dedc51477ecb
#
_entry.id   acccd70afead21746a14dedc51477ecb
#
_cell.length_a   1.000
_cell.length_b   1.000
_cell.length_c   1.000
_cell.angle_alpha   90.00
_cell.angle_beta   90.00
_cell.angle_gamma   90.00
#
_symmetry.space_group_name_H-M   'P 1'
#
loop_
_entity.id
_entity.type
_entity.pdbx_description
1 polymer ?
#
loop_
_entity_poly.entity_id
_entity_poly.type
_entity_poly.pdbx_seq_one_letter_code
_entity_poly.pdbx_strand_id
1 'polypeptide(L)'
;MARIVIALGGNALGNTPAEQRDRVAAACPALVGLIHQGHEIIISHGNGPQVGMIQAAFDPAAKTNPKVAPMPLPECTAMSQGYIGYHLQQGMRRTLRANGMPW
;
A
#
# COMPACT_ATOMS: atom_id res chain seq x y z
N MET A 1 12.09 1.40 24.19
CA MET A 1 11.51 1.95 22.94
C MET A 1 12.52 1.76 21.81
N ALA A 2 12.08 1.24 20.68
CA ALA A 2 12.92 1.09 19.49
C ALA A 2 12.26 1.79 18.31
N ARG A 3 13.04 2.10 17.30
CA ARG A 3 12.54 2.54 16.00
C ARG A 3 12.67 1.36 15.05
N ILE A 4 11.55 0.90 14.52
CA ILE A 4 11.47 -0.35 13.76
C ILE A 4 10.99 -0.02 12.35
N VAL A 5 11.73 -0.50 11.34
CA VAL A 5 11.29 -0.44 9.95
C VAL A 5 10.68 -1.79 9.59
N ILE A 6 9.46 -1.76 9.10
CA ILE A 6 8.73 -2.97 8.67
C ILE A 6 8.55 -2.87 7.16
N ALA A 7 9.16 -3.82 6.44
CA ALA A 7 9.09 -3.86 4.98
C ALA A 7 8.03 -4.87 4.54
N LEU A 8 7.05 -4.41 3.77
CA LEU A 8 6.00 -5.24 3.19
C LEU A 8 6.29 -5.43 1.70
N GLY A 9 6.52 -6.65 1.27
CA GLY A 9 6.73 -6.94 -0.14
C GLY A 9 5.45 -6.74 -0.96
N GLY A 10 5.60 -6.31 -2.22
CA GLY A 10 4.46 -6.11 -3.11
C GLY A 10 3.63 -7.37 -3.31
N ASN A 11 4.27 -8.54 -3.36
CA ASN A 11 3.58 -9.82 -3.47
C ASN A 11 2.74 -10.14 -2.24
N ALA A 12 3.16 -9.68 -1.06
CA ALA A 12 2.43 -9.89 0.19
C ALA A 12 1.18 -9.02 0.30
N LEU A 13 1.03 -8.02 -0.58
CA LEU A 13 -0.10 -7.10 -0.57
C LEU A 13 -1.25 -7.54 -1.48
N GLY A 14 -1.08 -8.63 -2.24
CA GLY A 14 -2.12 -9.16 -3.12
C GLY A 14 -2.17 -8.48 -4.48
N ASN A 15 -3.07 -8.96 -5.33
CA ASN A 15 -3.15 -8.55 -6.74
C ASN A 15 -4.40 -7.71 -7.07
N THR A 16 -5.32 -7.55 -6.14
CA THR A 16 -6.54 -6.77 -6.32
C THR A 16 -6.73 -5.81 -5.16
N PRO A 17 -7.51 -4.74 -5.33
CA PRO A 17 -7.80 -3.84 -4.20
C PRO A 17 -8.45 -4.56 -3.01
N ALA A 18 -9.33 -5.52 -3.27
CA ALA A 18 -9.97 -6.29 -2.20
C ALA A 18 -8.96 -7.15 -1.44
N GLU A 19 -8.09 -7.87 -2.15
CA GLU A 19 -7.03 -8.65 -1.54
C GLU A 19 -6.08 -7.76 -0.74
N GLN A 20 -5.71 -6.61 -1.28
CA GLN A 20 -4.80 -5.71 -0.60
C GLN A 20 -5.41 -5.18 0.70
N ARG A 21 -6.68 -4.79 0.68
CA ARG A 21 -7.38 -4.37 1.90
C ARG A 21 -7.39 -5.47 2.94
N ASP A 22 -7.68 -6.71 2.53
CA ASP A 22 -7.74 -7.85 3.45
C ASP A 22 -6.38 -8.16 4.05
N ARG A 23 -5.32 -8.15 3.25
CA ARG A 23 -3.97 -8.43 3.73
C ARG A 23 -3.44 -7.32 4.64
N VAL A 24 -3.73 -6.07 4.31
CA VAL A 24 -3.39 -4.94 5.18
C VAL A 24 -4.15 -5.05 6.51
N ALA A 25 -5.44 -5.34 6.47
CA ALA A 25 -6.24 -5.52 7.68
C ALA A 25 -5.68 -6.65 8.57
N ALA A 26 -5.19 -7.72 7.96
CA ALA A 26 -4.58 -8.84 8.69
C ALA A 26 -3.24 -8.47 9.33
N ALA A 27 -2.47 -7.59 8.70
CA ALA A 27 -1.15 -7.18 9.19
C ALA A 27 -1.21 -6.10 10.27
N CYS A 28 -2.20 -5.22 10.24
CA CYS A 28 -2.26 -4.04 11.10
C CYS A 28 -2.31 -4.33 12.60
N PRO A 29 -2.99 -5.37 13.10
CA PRO A 29 -3.01 -5.62 14.55
C PRO A 29 -1.62 -5.83 15.15
N ALA A 30 -0.73 -6.55 14.47
CA ALA A 30 0.64 -6.75 14.94
C ALA A 30 1.43 -5.45 14.95
N LEU A 31 1.24 -4.61 13.92
CA LEU A 31 1.92 -3.32 13.82
C LEU A 31 1.46 -2.36 14.92
N VAL A 32 0.16 -2.30 15.17
CA VAL A 32 -0.41 -1.48 16.25
C VAL A 32 0.04 -2.01 17.61
N GLY A 33 0.18 -3.33 17.76
CA GLY A 33 0.73 -3.93 18.96
C GLY A 33 2.13 -3.41 19.31
N LEU A 34 2.99 -3.24 18.29
CA LEU A 34 4.32 -2.66 18.48
C LEU A 34 4.25 -1.19 18.94
N ILE A 35 3.33 -0.42 18.36
CA ILE A 35 3.11 0.98 18.77
C ILE A 35 2.62 1.02 20.22
N HIS A 36 1.70 0.13 20.59
CA HIS A 36 1.19 0.04 21.95
C HIS A 36 2.30 -0.26 22.97
N GLN A 37 3.31 -1.02 22.56
CA GLN A 37 4.49 -1.31 23.39
C GLN A 37 5.47 -0.13 23.49
N GLY A 38 5.18 0.99 22.84
CA GLY A 38 6.01 2.19 22.88
C GLY A 38 7.07 2.29 21.79
N HIS A 39 7.01 1.43 20.77
CA HIS A 39 7.94 1.51 19.64
C HIS A 39 7.46 2.52 18.60
N GLU A 40 8.41 3.15 17.94
CA GLU A 40 8.15 3.92 16.71
C GLU A 40 8.28 2.99 15.52
N ILE A 41 7.31 3.01 14.61
CA ILE A 41 7.37 2.18 13.42
C ILE A 41 7.37 3.02 12.15
N ILE A 42 8.11 2.54 11.16
CA ILE A 42 8.11 3.06 9.80
C ILE A 42 7.74 1.90 8.90
N ILE A 43 6.68 2.06 8.11
CA ILE A 43 6.24 1.02 7.19
C ILE A 43 6.73 1.39 5.80
N SER A 44 7.49 0.49 5.18
CA SER A 44 7.88 0.59 3.78
C SER A 44 7.22 -0.54 3.00
N HIS A 45 7.13 -0.41 1.70
CA HIS A 45 6.49 -1.43 0.88
C HIS A 45 7.14 -1.56 -0.48
N GLY A 46 7.09 -2.77 -1.04
CA GLY A 46 7.36 -3.01 -2.44
C GLY A 46 6.12 -2.72 -3.28
N ASN A 47 6.23 -2.85 -4.61
CA ASN A 47 5.15 -2.46 -5.52
C ASN A 47 5.15 -3.23 -6.84
N GLY A 48 5.91 -4.31 -6.96
CA GLY A 48 6.08 -5.00 -8.25
C GLY A 48 4.78 -5.34 -8.96
N PRO A 49 3.87 -6.11 -8.34
CA PRO A 49 2.60 -6.45 -9.00
C PRO A 49 1.74 -5.22 -9.28
N GLN A 50 1.73 -4.23 -8.40
CA GLN A 50 0.90 -3.04 -8.53
C GLN A 50 1.35 -2.16 -9.69
N VAL A 51 2.65 -1.95 -9.85
CA VAL A 51 3.21 -1.18 -10.97
C VAL A 51 2.89 -1.87 -12.28
N GLY A 52 3.05 -3.20 -12.34
CA GLY A 52 2.76 -3.99 -13.53
C GLY A 52 1.30 -3.88 -13.97
N MET A 53 0.36 -3.93 -13.02
CA MET A 53 -1.06 -3.78 -13.32
C MET A 53 -1.40 -2.38 -13.85
N ILE A 54 -0.83 -1.35 -13.25
CA ILE A 54 -1.06 0.03 -13.68
C ILE A 54 -0.55 0.22 -15.10
N GLN A 55 0.68 -0.23 -15.38
CA GLN A 55 1.26 -0.13 -16.71
C GLN A 55 0.45 -0.91 -17.74
N ALA A 56 0.02 -2.12 -17.39
CA ALA A 56 -0.79 -2.95 -18.27
C ALA A 56 -2.16 -2.34 -18.57
N ALA A 57 -2.69 -1.51 -17.67
CA ALA A 57 -3.94 -0.79 -17.92
C ALA A 57 -3.75 0.40 -18.87
N PHE A 58 -2.67 1.15 -18.73
CA PHE A 58 -2.43 2.34 -19.55
C PHE A 58 -1.91 2.02 -20.93
N ASP A 59 -1.01 1.05 -21.09
CA ASP A 59 -0.35 0.79 -22.37
C ASP A 59 -1.34 0.47 -23.51
N PRO A 60 -2.27 -0.48 -23.36
CA PRO A 60 -3.23 -0.74 -24.43
C PRO A 60 -4.18 0.42 -24.69
N ALA A 61 -4.62 1.10 -23.62
CA ALA A 61 -5.54 2.22 -23.75
C ALA A 61 -4.91 3.38 -24.49
N ALA A 62 -3.64 3.69 -24.24
CA ALA A 62 -2.92 4.76 -24.92
C ALA A 62 -2.73 4.46 -26.41
N LYS A 63 -2.60 3.18 -26.79
CA LYS A 63 -2.45 2.78 -28.19
C LYS A 63 -3.72 2.91 -29.00
N THR A 64 -4.88 2.79 -28.36
CA THR A 64 -6.18 2.75 -29.03
C THR A 64 -7.01 4.00 -28.85
N ASN A 65 -6.68 4.84 -27.87
CA ASN A 65 -7.44 6.04 -27.56
C ASN A 65 -6.48 7.24 -27.42
N PRO A 66 -6.53 8.22 -28.36
CA PRO A 66 -5.62 9.37 -28.32
C PRO A 66 -5.84 10.30 -27.13
N LYS A 67 -6.95 10.15 -26.39
CA LYS A 67 -7.21 10.91 -25.16
C LYS A 67 -6.52 10.31 -23.95
N VAL A 68 -5.99 9.09 -24.05
CA VAL A 68 -5.28 8.43 -22.96
C VAL A 68 -3.78 8.62 -23.18
N ALA A 69 -3.15 9.30 -22.22
CA ALA A 69 -1.70 9.47 -22.24
C ALA A 69 -1.01 8.16 -21.86
N PRO A 70 0.08 7.79 -22.55
CA PRO A 70 0.92 6.71 -22.05
C PRO A 70 1.53 7.10 -20.70
N MET A 71 1.68 6.12 -19.80
CA MET A 71 2.26 6.35 -18.47
C MET A 71 3.60 5.66 -18.38
N PRO A 72 4.70 6.42 -18.34
CA PRO A 72 6.03 5.86 -18.13
C PRO A 72 6.14 5.16 -16.78
N LEU A 73 7.12 4.29 -16.65
CA LEU A 73 7.32 3.50 -15.43
C LEU A 73 7.46 4.35 -14.15
N PRO A 74 8.17 5.48 -14.14
CA PRO A 74 8.24 6.33 -12.93
C PRO A 74 6.87 6.80 -12.45
N GLU A 75 5.98 7.20 -13.37
CA GLU A 75 4.63 7.65 -13.04
C GLU A 75 3.77 6.48 -12.54
N CYS A 76 3.89 5.31 -13.15
CA CYS A 76 3.20 4.10 -12.68
C CYS A 76 3.67 3.73 -11.26
N THR A 77 4.95 3.86 -11.00
CA THR A 77 5.52 3.65 -9.66
C THR A 77 4.94 4.63 -8.65
N ALA A 78 4.85 5.91 -9.01
CA ALA A 78 4.26 6.93 -8.15
C ALA A 78 2.78 6.63 -7.86
N MET A 79 2.02 6.17 -8.85
CA MET A 79 0.62 5.77 -8.65
C MET A 79 0.51 4.60 -7.69
N SER A 80 1.44 3.64 -7.76
CA SER A 80 1.44 2.49 -6.85
C SER A 80 1.67 2.91 -5.40
N GLN A 81 2.48 3.94 -5.16
CA GLN A 81 2.70 4.48 -3.82
C GLN A 81 1.40 5.03 -3.23
N GLY A 82 0.64 5.78 -4.02
CA GLY A 82 -0.66 6.29 -3.60
C GLY A 82 -1.65 5.17 -3.31
N TYR A 83 -1.75 4.20 -4.18
CA TYR A 83 -2.65 3.06 -4.05
C TYR A 83 -2.33 2.22 -2.80
N ILE A 84 -1.08 1.82 -2.63
CA ILE A 84 -0.65 1.02 -1.48
C ILE A 84 -0.72 1.84 -0.18
N GLY A 85 -0.19 3.06 -0.20
CA GLY A 85 -0.19 3.95 0.96
C GLY A 85 -1.60 4.28 1.44
N TYR A 86 -2.54 4.43 0.52
CA TYR A 86 -3.95 4.65 0.87
C TYR A 86 -4.49 3.48 1.73
N HIS A 87 -4.27 2.25 1.30
CA HIS A 87 -4.74 1.09 2.05
C HIS A 87 -4.02 0.94 3.39
N LEU A 88 -2.71 1.19 3.44
CA LEU A 88 -1.94 1.13 4.68
C LEU A 88 -2.41 2.17 5.68
N GLN A 89 -2.64 3.41 5.25
CA GLN A 89 -3.15 4.46 6.13
C GLN A 89 -4.54 4.13 6.66
N GLN A 90 -5.43 3.66 5.79
CA GLN A 90 -6.79 3.28 6.18
C GLN A 90 -6.78 2.14 7.19
N GLY A 91 -6.00 1.10 6.92
CA GLY A 91 -5.90 -0.06 7.80
C GLY A 91 -5.31 0.29 9.16
N MET A 92 -4.22 1.04 9.18
CA MET A 92 -3.58 1.47 10.41
C MET A 92 -4.49 2.38 11.23
N ARG A 93 -5.10 3.37 10.61
CA ARG A 93 -6.00 4.29 11.29
C ARG A 93 -7.18 3.56 11.92
N ARG A 94 -7.80 2.64 11.18
CA ARG A 94 -8.91 1.84 11.69
C ARG A 94 -8.50 0.99 12.89
N THR A 95 -7.36 0.34 12.81
CA THR A 95 -6.86 -0.53 13.87
C THR A 95 -6.45 0.27 15.10
N LEU A 96 -5.79 1.42 14.93
CA LEU A 96 -5.45 2.31 16.03
C LEU A 96 -6.70 2.78 16.77
N ARG A 97 -7.71 3.21 16.05
CA ARG A 97 -8.99 3.66 16.64
C ARG A 97 -9.70 2.53 17.36
N ALA A 98 -9.70 1.33 16.81
CA ALA A 98 -10.31 0.16 17.44
C ALA A 98 -9.63 -0.20 18.76
N ASN A 99 -8.36 0.18 18.94
CA ASN A 99 -7.59 -0.03 20.17
C ASN A 99 -7.56 1.20 21.07
N GLY A 100 -8.41 2.18 20.82
CA GLY A 100 -8.49 3.38 21.65
C GLY A 100 -7.30 4.32 21.54
N MET A 101 -6.50 4.19 20.51
CA MET A 101 -5.33 5.04 20.28
C MET A 101 -5.70 6.24 19.42
N PRO A 102 -5.10 7.43 19.66
CA PRO A 102 -5.43 8.64 18.92
C PRO A 102 -4.88 8.59 17.50
N TRP A 103 -5.76 8.78 16.51
CA TRP A 103 -5.40 9.01 15.09
C TRP A 103 -6.62 9.30 14.25
#